data_fb97a60e64c4978b26fc279149acf9e1
#
_entry.id   fb97a60e64c4978b26fc279149acf9e1
#
_cell.length_a   1.000
_cell.length_b   1.000
_cell.length_c   1.000
_cell.angle_alpha   90.00
_cell.angle_beta   90.00
_cell.angle_gamma   90.00
#
_symmetry.space_group_name_H-M   'P 1'
#
loop_
_entity.id
_entity.type
_entity.pdbx_description
1 polymer ?
#
loop_
_entity_poly.entity_id
_entity_poly.type
_entity_poly.pdbx_seq_one_letter_code
_entity_poly.pdbx_strand_id
1 'polypeptide(L)'
;MATPHTGVRADPGSFRDPANRVFHLGDDVLRGLDERAAREWRALAATDFFPPLLAAGKVCGTVSVEPARVPTAARWAAVLRHERIPFVSHPYEWSFAMLRDAALLHLEILRAALPAGFTTKDGSAYNLQWRGAEPVFIDVGSFTPARDGEPWAGYRQFCQTLLYPLLLGAHLGLDFQPWLRARVDGIEPDQMRRLFGGARRLLRGVPTHVHLHDTMQRRNARASTADVRSQLRAAGYSRELALATVRGIEKLVRRLEHRPAASHWVDYQRTCAYTADDRAAKERFVAEALADPPRPRLALDLGANDGRYARLAARQADYVVAVEQDPAVVDALYRALRDEGERRILPLVMDLADPSPGGGWRGVERASFADRARADVVLALAVVHHLAIGRNVPLPEVLDWLVGLAAPHARIVVEFVHPEDPMARRLLANKPEGLFPDYQRVEFERLLGARCRIARRLDLPSGTRTLYAAVVGG
;
A
#
# COMPACT_ATOMS: atom_id res chain seq x y z
N MET A 1 -37.01 -21.30 4.00
CA MET A 1 -35.68 -21.83 3.72
C MET A 1 -34.94 -20.79 2.91
N ALA A 2 -33.98 -20.08 3.50
CA ALA A 2 -33.17 -19.09 2.80
C ALA A 2 -32.16 -19.84 1.92
N THR A 3 -32.15 -19.56 0.62
CA THR A 3 -31.18 -20.08 -0.36
C THR A 3 -29.76 -19.72 0.13
N PRO A 4 -28.80 -20.63 0.16
CA PRO A 4 -27.43 -20.31 0.52
C PRO A 4 -26.91 -19.31 -0.53
N HIS A 5 -26.45 -18.13 -0.08
CA HIS A 5 -25.80 -17.15 -0.91
C HIS A 5 -24.47 -17.73 -1.46
N THR A 6 -24.56 -18.41 -2.60
CA THR A 6 -23.40 -18.88 -3.36
C THR A 6 -22.62 -17.65 -3.82
N GLY A 7 -21.40 -17.47 -3.29
CA GLY A 7 -20.49 -16.40 -3.71
C GLY A 7 -20.05 -15.39 -2.64
N VAL A 8 -20.61 -15.39 -1.42
CA VAL A 8 -20.16 -14.50 -0.35
C VAL A 8 -18.95 -15.12 0.34
N ARG A 9 -17.83 -14.40 0.38
CA ARG A 9 -16.58 -14.81 1.02
C ARG A 9 -16.23 -13.86 2.17
N ALA A 10 -15.94 -14.39 3.35
CA ALA A 10 -15.39 -13.60 4.45
C ALA A 10 -13.97 -13.11 4.10
N ASP A 11 -13.69 -11.86 4.41
CA ASP A 11 -12.34 -11.32 4.28
C ASP A 11 -11.38 -12.02 5.27
N PRO A 12 -10.24 -12.56 4.80
CA PRO A 12 -9.33 -13.32 5.65
C PRO A 12 -8.63 -12.47 6.70
N GLY A 13 -8.54 -11.15 6.51
CA GLY A 13 -7.97 -10.20 7.47
C GLY A 13 -8.98 -9.67 8.51
N SER A 14 -10.27 -9.91 8.31
CA SER A 14 -11.33 -9.34 9.17
C SER A 14 -11.84 -10.36 10.18
N PHE A 15 -11.01 -10.78 11.15
CA PHE A 15 -11.40 -11.75 12.19
C PHE A 15 -11.07 -11.34 13.63
N ARG A 16 -10.25 -10.29 13.82
CA ARG A 16 -9.74 -9.88 15.13
C ARG A 16 -10.78 -9.15 15.98
N ASP A 17 -11.71 -8.42 15.35
CA ASP A 17 -12.81 -7.78 16.07
C ASP A 17 -14.06 -8.66 16.01
N PRO A 18 -14.50 -9.26 17.15
CA PRO A 18 -15.66 -10.10 17.18
C PRO A 18 -16.99 -9.36 16.94
N ALA A 19 -17.01 -8.02 17.12
CA ALA A 19 -18.19 -7.18 16.98
C ALA A 19 -18.52 -6.85 15.50
N ASN A 20 -17.56 -7.04 14.59
CA ASN A 20 -17.80 -6.80 13.17
C ASN A 20 -16.97 -7.74 12.29
N ARG A 21 -17.40 -7.94 11.03
CA ARG A 21 -16.68 -8.74 10.06
C ARG A 21 -16.94 -8.25 8.64
N VAL A 22 -15.89 -8.23 7.82
CA VAL A 22 -15.94 -7.85 6.40
C VAL A 22 -16.19 -9.08 5.54
N PHE A 23 -16.99 -8.90 4.49
CA PHE A 23 -17.33 -9.91 3.48
C PHE A 23 -17.22 -9.29 2.08
N HIS A 24 -16.94 -10.13 1.09
CA HIS A 24 -16.94 -9.78 -0.32
C HIS A 24 -18.07 -10.55 -1.03
N LEU A 25 -18.89 -9.84 -1.80
CA LEU A 25 -19.94 -10.40 -2.67
C LEU A 25 -19.80 -9.76 -4.07
N GLY A 26 -19.14 -10.46 -4.98
CA GLY A 26 -18.77 -9.86 -6.25
C GLY A 26 -17.90 -8.61 -6.01
N ASP A 27 -18.39 -7.47 -6.49
CA ASP A 27 -17.72 -6.17 -6.30
C ASP A 27 -18.13 -5.45 -5.00
N ASP A 28 -19.14 -5.92 -4.29
CA ASP A 28 -19.57 -5.34 -3.02
C ASP A 28 -18.62 -5.71 -1.88
N VAL A 29 -18.24 -4.72 -1.06
CA VAL A 29 -17.55 -4.88 0.21
C VAL A 29 -18.57 -4.64 1.33
N LEU A 30 -18.91 -5.68 2.07
CA LEU A 30 -19.95 -5.66 3.08
C LEU A 30 -19.33 -5.83 4.48
N ARG A 31 -19.92 -5.18 5.49
CA ARG A 31 -19.51 -5.33 6.90
C ARG A 31 -20.73 -5.65 7.76
N GLY A 32 -20.75 -6.84 8.36
CA GLY A 32 -21.73 -7.19 9.40
C GLY A 32 -21.33 -6.58 10.72
N LEU A 33 -22.31 -6.02 11.46
CA LEU A 33 -22.17 -5.41 12.78
C LEU A 33 -23.06 -6.13 13.79
N ASP A 34 -22.52 -6.45 14.97
CA ASP A 34 -23.34 -6.92 16.10
C ASP A 34 -24.21 -5.77 16.67
N GLU A 35 -25.03 -6.07 17.65
CA GLU A 35 -25.93 -5.11 18.32
C GLU A 35 -25.19 -3.87 18.86
N ARG A 36 -23.99 -4.06 19.42
CA ARG A 36 -23.19 -2.97 19.98
C ARG A 36 -22.61 -2.10 18.88
N ALA A 37 -21.95 -2.71 17.91
CA ALA A 37 -21.34 -2.01 16.78
C ALA A 37 -22.39 -1.30 15.92
N ALA A 38 -23.59 -1.88 15.78
CA ALA A 38 -24.70 -1.25 15.07
C ALA A 38 -25.25 0.00 15.80
N ARG A 39 -25.26 0.00 17.14
CA ARG A 39 -25.60 1.22 17.93
C ARG A 39 -24.51 2.28 17.78
N GLU A 40 -23.23 1.90 17.90
CA GLU A 40 -22.10 2.81 17.72
C GLU A 40 -22.09 3.44 16.32
N TRP A 41 -22.37 2.65 15.27
CA TRP A 41 -22.52 3.14 13.90
C TRP A 41 -23.64 4.17 13.75
N ARG A 42 -24.84 3.87 14.27
CA ARG A 42 -25.98 4.82 14.19
C ARG A 42 -25.66 6.13 14.91
N ALA A 43 -25.02 6.07 16.08
CA ALA A 43 -24.59 7.24 16.80
C ALA A 43 -23.52 8.04 16.04
N LEU A 44 -22.54 7.37 15.42
CA LEU A 44 -21.52 7.99 14.58
C LEU A 44 -22.13 8.69 13.35
N ALA A 45 -23.02 8.01 12.64
CA ALA A 45 -23.65 8.52 11.43
C ALA A 45 -24.55 9.76 11.69
N ALA A 46 -25.04 9.91 12.94
CA ALA A 46 -25.84 11.04 13.37
C ALA A 46 -25.02 12.25 13.86
N THR A 47 -23.69 12.17 13.89
CA THR A 47 -22.83 13.30 14.30
C THR A 47 -22.63 14.33 13.19
N ASP A 48 -22.35 15.57 13.58
CA ASP A 48 -22.08 16.65 12.61
C ASP A 48 -20.68 16.56 11.97
N PHE A 49 -19.74 15.79 12.55
CA PHE A 49 -18.37 15.69 12.03
C PHE A 49 -18.20 14.58 10.99
N PHE A 50 -18.95 13.49 11.07
CA PHE A 50 -18.75 12.30 10.26
C PHE A 50 -19.23 12.46 8.81
N PRO A 51 -20.46 12.97 8.54
CA PRO A 51 -20.93 13.19 7.16
C PRO A 51 -20.01 14.09 6.31
N PRO A 52 -19.45 15.20 6.82
CA PRO A 52 -18.46 15.99 6.07
C PRO A 52 -17.19 15.22 5.72
N LEU A 53 -16.70 14.31 6.57
CA LEU A 53 -15.55 13.46 6.26
C LEU A 53 -15.84 12.46 5.16
N LEU A 54 -17.05 11.89 5.14
CA LEU A 54 -17.53 11.05 4.04
C LEU A 54 -17.63 11.84 2.73
N ALA A 55 -18.26 13.01 2.74
CA ALA A 55 -18.44 13.86 1.57
C ALA A 55 -17.09 14.35 1.00
N ALA A 56 -16.10 14.61 1.87
CA ALA A 56 -14.76 14.99 1.47
C ALA A 56 -13.90 13.78 1.01
N GLY A 57 -14.44 12.56 1.01
CA GLY A 57 -13.71 11.35 0.66
C GLY A 57 -12.61 10.93 1.63
N LYS A 58 -12.54 11.52 2.83
CA LYS A 58 -11.52 11.20 3.84
C LYS A 58 -11.79 9.88 4.56
N VAL A 59 -13.05 9.48 4.61
CA VAL A 59 -13.51 8.15 5.04
C VAL A 59 -14.15 7.47 3.83
N CYS A 60 -13.97 6.16 3.70
CA CYS A 60 -14.53 5.40 2.58
C CYS A 60 -16.06 5.51 2.55
N GLY A 61 -16.63 5.65 1.37
CA GLY A 61 -18.08 5.68 1.16
C GLY A 61 -18.75 4.50 1.87
N THR A 62 -19.74 4.79 2.73
CA THR A 62 -20.37 3.79 3.59
C THR A 62 -21.87 4.05 3.69
N VAL A 63 -22.67 3.02 3.40
CA VAL A 63 -24.13 3.07 3.51
C VAL A 63 -24.67 1.82 4.19
N SER A 64 -25.77 1.97 4.92
CA SER A 64 -26.50 0.84 5.50
C SER A 64 -27.28 0.08 4.42
N VAL A 65 -27.24 -1.25 4.48
CA VAL A 65 -27.97 -2.14 3.56
C VAL A 65 -28.69 -3.25 4.34
N GLU A 66 -29.62 -3.98 3.67
CA GLU A 66 -30.34 -5.07 4.29
C GLU A 66 -29.42 -6.21 4.76
N PRO A 67 -29.61 -6.72 6.01
CA PRO A 67 -28.76 -7.78 6.56
C PRO A 67 -28.79 -9.09 5.78
N ALA A 68 -29.85 -9.39 5.03
CA ALA A 68 -29.99 -10.60 4.25
C ALA A 68 -28.89 -10.82 3.20
N ARG A 69 -28.04 -9.81 2.93
CA ARG A 69 -26.94 -9.88 1.95
C ARG A 69 -25.70 -10.62 2.43
N VAL A 70 -25.57 -10.95 3.72
CA VAL A 70 -24.39 -11.63 4.25
C VAL A 70 -24.70 -13.00 4.82
N PRO A 71 -23.76 -13.98 4.79
CA PRO A 71 -23.92 -15.25 5.46
C PRO A 71 -24.14 -15.05 6.96
N THR A 72 -24.90 -15.94 7.58
CA THR A 72 -25.24 -15.82 9.01
C THR A 72 -25.91 -14.49 9.33
N ALA A 73 -26.84 -14.02 8.46
CA ALA A 73 -27.58 -12.76 8.64
C ALA A 73 -28.20 -12.61 10.06
N ALA A 74 -28.64 -13.73 10.66
CA ALA A 74 -29.19 -13.74 12.03
C ALA A 74 -28.18 -13.31 13.12
N ARG A 75 -26.88 -13.29 12.82
CA ARG A 75 -25.83 -12.84 13.76
C ARG A 75 -25.64 -11.32 13.73
N TRP A 76 -26.02 -10.65 12.63
CA TRP A 76 -25.70 -9.26 12.39
C TRP A 76 -26.92 -8.37 12.56
N ALA A 77 -26.85 -7.42 13.51
CA ALA A 77 -27.90 -6.45 13.76
C ALA A 77 -27.99 -5.35 12.68
N ALA A 78 -26.89 -5.13 11.95
CA ALA A 78 -26.84 -4.24 10.79
C ALA A 78 -25.75 -4.71 9.80
N VAL A 79 -25.91 -4.32 8.53
CA VAL A 79 -24.89 -4.52 7.49
C VAL A 79 -24.60 -3.19 6.82
N LEU A 80 -23.33 -2.92 6.64
CA LEU A 80 -22.84 -1.77 5.89
C LEU A 80 -22.29 -2.25 4.53
N ARG A 81 -22.50 -1.46 3.49
CA ARG A 81 -21.77 -1.57 2.24
C ARG A 81 -20.78 -0.42 2.15
N HIS A 82 -19.53 -0.78 1.88
CA HIS A 82 -18.43 0.15 1.69
C HIS A 82 -18.13 0.34 0.21
N GLU A 83 -17.64 1.52 -0.12
CA GLU A 83 -16.94 1.74 -1.38
C GLU A 83 -15.75 0.79 -1.50
N ARG A 84 -15.61 0.16 -2.67
CA ARG A 84 -14.46 -0.69 -2.95
C ARG A 84 -13.23 0.15 -3.23
N ILE A 85 -12.15 -0.10 -2.51
CA ILE A 85 -10.84 0.43 -2.82
C ILE A 85 -10.28 -0.35 -4.01
N PRO A 86 -9.84 0.33 -5.09
CA PRO A 86 -9.44 -0.35 -6.33
C PRO A 86 -8.30 -1.34 -6.15
N PHE A 87 -7.32 -1.01 -5.29
CA PHE A 87 -6.22 -1.88 -4.93
C PHE A 87 -5.85 -1.68 -3.46
N VAL A 88 -5.91 -2.77 -2.67
CA VAL A 88 -5.52 -2.73 -1.25
C VAL A 88 -4.00 -2.84 -1.16
N SER A 89 -3.35 -1.80 -0.63
CA SER A 89 -1.90 -1.77 -0.40
C SER A 89 -1.56 -1.98 1.08
N HIS A 90 -0.30 -2.25 1.35
CA HIS A 90 0.19 -2.44 2.72
C HIS A 90 1.15 -1.30 3.11
N PRO A 91 1.21 -0.90 4.39
CA PRO A 91 2.04 0.23 4.82
C PRO A 91 3.54 0.10 4.49
N TYR A 92 4.05 -1.12 4.36
CA TYR A 92 5.43 -1.37 3.94
C TYR A 92 5.64 -1.26 2.41
N GLU A 93 4.59 -0.96 1.65
CA GLU A 93 4.65 -0.63 0.22
C GLU A 93 4.55 0.89 -0.02
N TRP A 94 4.43 1.71 1.04
CA TRP A 94 4.25 3.14 0.91
C TRP A 94 5.58 3.90 0.97
N SER A 95 5.65 5.03 0.26
CA SER A 95 6.76 5.97 0.42
C SER A 95 6.66 6.74 1.74
N PHE A 96 7.70 7.50 2.07
CA PHE A 96 7.69 8.33 3.28
C PHE A 96 6.57 9.36 3.26
N ALA A 97 6.36 10.06 2.14
CA ALA A 97 5.30 11.06 2.02
C ALA A 97 3.91 10.43 2.10
N MET A 98 3.71 9.24 1.52
CA MET A 98 2.47 8.47 1.68
C MET A 98 2.23 8.15 3.16
N LEU A 99 3.19 7.57 3.86
CA LEU A 99 3.02 7.23 5.27
C LEU A 99 2.75 8.46 6.14
N ARG A 100 3.42 9.59 5.84
CA ARG A 100 3.18 10.88 6.51
C ARG A 100 1.75 11.38 6.29
N ASP A 101 1.26 11.33 5.07
CA ASP A 101 -0.08 11.82 4.73
C ASP A 101 -1.17 10.90 5.28
N ALA A 102 -0.93 9.59 5.33
CA ALA A 102 -1.77 8.62 6.02
C ALA A 102 -1.85 8.93 7.54
N ALA A 103 -0.71 9.22 8.18
CA ALA A 103 -0.67 9.63 9.58
C ALA A 103 -1.44 10.93 9.83
N LEU A 104 -1.28 11.91 8.94
CA LEU A 104 -1.99 13.20 9.04
C LEU A 104 -3.49 13.05 8.88
N LEU A 105 -3.96 12.20 7.94
CA LEU A 105 -5.38 11.90 7.79
C LEU A 105 -5.96 11.27 9.06
N HIS A 106 -5.27 10.28 9.65
CA HIS A 106 -5.73 9.65 10.89
C HIS A 106 -5.87 10.68 12.02
N LEU A 107 -4.87 11.56 12.19
CA LEU A 107 -4.89 12.61 13.21
C LEU A 107 -5.97 13.65 12.94
N GLU A 108 -6.23 14.00 11.68
CA GLU A 108 -7.32 14.90 11.29
C GLU A 108 -8.67 14.33 11.66
N ILE A 109 -8.92 13.05 11.36
CA ILE A 109 -10.15 12.33 11.74
C ILE A 109 -10.32 12.32 13.25
N LEU A 110 -9.27 11.99 14.00
CA LEU A 110 -9.32 11.95 15.46
C LEU A 110 -9.57 13.34 16.06
N ARG A 111 -8.96 14.38 15.48
CA ARG A 111 -9.17 15.78 15.87
C ARG A 111 -10.62 16.24 15.63
N ALA A 112 -11.27 15.74 14.60
CA ALA A 112 -12.68 16.02 14.33
C ALA A 112 -13.61 15.21 15.27
N ALA A 113 -13.26 13.96 15.59
CA ALA A 113 -14.07 13.05 16.37
C ALA A 113 -14.09 13.40 17.88
N LEU A 114 -12.96 13.79 18.46
CA LEU A 114 -12.83 14.03 19.91
C LEU A 114 -13.79 15.08 20.46
N PRO A 115 -13.98 16.27 19.84
CA PRO A 115 -14.96 17.25 20.32
C PRO A 115 -16.41 16.74 20.31
N ALA A 116 -16.72 15.85 19.35
CA ALA A 116 -18.04 15.22 19.23
C ALA A 116 -18.23 14.00 20.15
N GLY A 117 -17.27 13.73 21.05
CA GLY A 117 -17.35 12.61 21.98
C GLY A 117 -17.01 11.24 21.38
N PHE A 118 -16.31 11.20 20.25
CA PHE A 118 -15.83 9.97 19.61
C PHE A 118 -14.30 9.90 19.58
N THR A 119 -13.79 8.67 19.48
CA THR A 119 -12.38 8.35 19.28
C THR A 119 -12.26 7.14 18.36
N THR A 120 -11.02 6.74 17.97
CA THR A 120 -10.77 5.48 17.29
C THR A 120 -10.19 4.44 18.24
N LYS A 121 -10.68 3.20 18.20
CA LYS A 121 -10.14 2.06 18.98
C LYS A 121 -8.73 1.73 18.54
N ASP A 122 -8.50 1.79 17.23
CA ASP A 122 -7.27 1.38 16.56
C ASP A 122 -6.59 2.57 15.90
N GLY A 123 -5.27 2.63 16.05
CA GLY A 123 -4.39 3.62 15.41
C GLY A 123 -3.52 3.05 14.30
N SER A 124 -3.88 1.88 13.79
CA SER A 124 -3.06 1.15 12.81
C SER A 124 -3.02 1.82 11.44
N ALA A 125 -1.85 1.80 10.80
CA ALA A 125 -1.70 2.20 9.41
C ALA A 125 -2.54 1.34 8.45
N TYR A 126 -2.90 0.11 8.82
CA TYR A 126 -3.76 -0.76 8.02
C TYR A 126 -5.22 -0.29 7.92
N ASN A 127 -5.62 0.69 8.73
CA ASN A 127 -6.93 1.34 8.64
C ASN A 127 -7.00 2.43 7.56
N LEU A 128 -5.90 2.64 6.84
CA LEU A 128 -5.78 3.61 5.77
C LEU A 128 -5.49 2.91 4.44
N GLN A 129 -6.01 3.44 3.36
CA GLN A 129 -5.81 3.00 2.00
C GLN A 129 -5.70 4.19 1.05
N TRP A 130 -5.68 3.94 -0.25
CA TRP A 130 -5.40 4.96 -1.25
C TRP A 130 -6.39 4.92 -2.42
N ARG A 131 -6.80 6.10 -2.88
CA ARG A 131 -7.41 6.32 -4.19
C ARG A 131 -6.39 7.10 -5.03
N GLY A 132 -5.58 6.36 -5.80
CA GLY A 132 -4.41 6.95 -6.43
C GLY A 132 -3.46 7.55 -5.39
N ALA A 133 -3.22 8.85 -5.45
CA ALA A 133 -2.37 9.59 -4.51
C ALA A 133 -3.14 10.21 -3.31
N GLU A 134 -4.42 9.89 -3.11
CA GLU A 134 -5.22 10.40 -1.99
C GLU A 134 -5.44 9.34 -0.92
N PRO A 135 -5.07 9.59 0.35
CA PRO A 135 -5.32 8.66 1.44
C PRO A 135 -6.79 8.66 1.85
N VAL A 136 -7.30 7.50 2.25
CA VAL A 136 -8.67 7.28 2.73
C VAL A 136 -8.68 6.37 3.95
N PHE A 137 -9.47 6.71 4.97
CA PHE A 137 -9.69 5.88 6.14
C PHE A 137 -10.79 4.87 5.84
N ILE A 138 -10.54 3.58 6.06
CA ILE A 138 -11.45 2.49 5.65
C ILE A 138 -12.15 1.79 6.81
N ASP A 139 -11.69 1.97 8.03
CA ASP A 139 -12.23 1.23 9.18
C ASP A 139 -13.23 2.04 10.01
N VAL A 140 -14.47 2.17 9.50
CA VAL A 140 -15.55 2.83 10.24
C VAL A 140 -15.90 2.09 11.53
N GLY A 141 -15.60 0.79 11.66
CA GLY A 141 -15.79 0.00 12.87
C GLY A 141 -14.81 0.36 13.99
N SER A 142 -13.77 1.13 13.69
CA SER A 142 -12.83 1.63 14.69
C SER A 142 -13.38 2.80 15.51
N PHE A 143 -14.38 3.53 15.02
CA PHE A 143 -14.96 4.61 15.79
C PHE A 143 -15.75 4.08 17.01
N THR A 144 -15.54 4.71 18.17
CA THR A 144 -16.21 4.37 19.42
C THR A 144 -16.41 5.62 20.27
N PRO A 145 -17.42 5.66 21.16
CA PRO A 145 -17.57 6.77 22.09
C PRO A 145 -16.32 6.98 22.95
N ALA A 146 -15.83 8.20 23.00
CA ALA A 146 -14.74 8.59 23.89
C ALA A 146 -15.21 8.64 25.34
N ARG A 147 -14.40 8.14 26.26
CA ARG A 147 -14.69 8.17 27.70
C ARG A 147 -13.78 9.16 28.41
N ASP A 148 -14.34 9.97 29.27
CA ASP A 148 -13.56 10.94 30.02
C ASP A 148 -12.54 10.24 30.94
N GLY A 149 -11.32 10.75 30.96
CA GLY A 149 -10.20 10.17 31.69
C GLY A 149 -9.54 8.96 30.99
N GLU A 150 -9.97 8.60 29.78
CA GLU A 150 -9.29 7.57 29.00
C GLU A 150 -8.40 8.21 27.92
N PRO A 151 -7.13 7.78 27.82
CA PRO A 151 -6.29 8.17 26.70
C PRO A 151 -6.75 7.48 25.42
N TRP A 152 -6.32 8.01 24.27
CA TRP A 152 -6.59 7.38 22.98
C TRP A 152 -6.02 5.95 22.94
N ALA A 153 -6.90 4.96 22.85
CA ALA A 153 -6.52 3.54 22.87
C ALA A 153 -5.60 3.16 21.69
N GLY A 154 -5.80 3.78 20.52
CA GLY A 154 -5.00 3.55 19.31
C GLY A 154 -3.60 4.16 19.34
N TYR A 155 -3.21 4.93 20.38
CA TYR A 155 -1.95 5.67 20.40
C TYR A 155 -0.71 4.79 20.23
N ARG A 156 -0.66 3.62 20.90
CA ARG A 156 0.46 2.68 20.75
C ARG A 156 0.60 2.20 19.32
N GLN A 157 -0.49 1.73 18.71
CA GLN A 157 -0.48 1.24 17.32
C GLN A 157 -0.11 2.36 16.34
N PHE A 158 -0.60 3.59 16.58
CA PHE A 158 -0.22 4.77 15.80
C PHE A 158 1.29 5.03 15.87
N CYS A 159 1.87 4.94 17.06
CA CYS A 159 3.32 5.05 17.21
C CYS A 159 4.04 3.95 16.45
N GLN A 160 3.65 2.70 16.62
CA GLN A 160 4.34 1.54 16.06
C GLN A 160 4.28 1.46 14.53
N THR A 161 3.15 1.84 13.93
CA THR A 161 2.91 1.63 12.50
C THR A 161 3.00 2.91 11.65
N LEU A 162 2.95 4.10 12.27
CA LEU A 162 3.01 5.39 11.58
C LEU A 162 4.15 6.28 12.10
N LEU A 163 4.13 6.66 13.38
CA LEU A 163 5.07 7.66 13.89
C LEU A 163 6.52 7.14 13.96
N TYR A 164 6.75 5.92 14.46
CA TYR A 164 8.10 5.37 14.57
C TYR A 164 8.78 5.16 13.21
N PRO A 165 8.10 4.59 12.20
CA PRO A 165 8.63 4.56 10.84
C PRO A 165 9.01 5.95 10.30
N LEU A 166 8.16 6.96 10.52
CA LEU A 166 8.46 8.33 10.13
C LEU A 166 9.67 8.92 10.87
N LEU A 167 9.82 8.63 12.17
CA LEU A 167 11.01 9.06 12.93
C LEU A 167 12.29 8.38 12.42
N LEU A 168 12.23 7.09 12.01
CA LEU A 168 13.38 6.40 11.41
C LEU A 168 13.83 7.09 10.13
N GLY A 169 12.91 7.32 9.19
CA GLY A 169 13.23 7.97 7.92
C GLY A 169 13.73 9.41 8.10
N ALA A 170 13.07 10.19 8.98
CA ALA A 170 13.40 11.61 9.16
C ALA A 170 14.69 11.84 9.92
N HIS A 171 15.01 11.04 10.93
CA HIS A 171 16.14 11.29 11.82
C HIS A 171 17.35 10.42 11.53
N LEU A 172 17.14 9.20 11.02
CA LEU A 172 18.22 8.24 10.78
C LEU A 172 18.47 7.98 9.29
N GLY A 173 17.58 8.44 8.39
CA GLY A 173 17.66 8.14 6.96
C GLY A 173 17.49 6.66 6.65
N LEU A 174 16.81 5.91 7.53
CA LEU A 174 16.56 4.48 7.35
C LEU A 174 15.20 4.23 6.71
N ASP A 175 15.18 3.34 5.74
CA ASP A 175 13.95 2.86 5.14
C ASP A 175 13.15 2.04 6.17
N PHE A 176 11.87 2.34 6.30
CA PHE A 176 10.99 1.70 7.27
C PHE A 176 10.29 0.45 6.72
N GLN A 177 10.26 0.28 5.42
CA GLN A 177 9.54 -0.81 4.74
C GLN A 177 9.94 -2.20 5.28
N PRO A 178 11.22 -2.54 5.46
CA PRO A 178 11.61 -3.83 6.02
C PRO A 178 11.06 -4.08 7.44
N TRP A 179 10.97 -3.03 8.27
CA TRP A 179 10.45 -3.13 9.63
C TRP A 179 8.96 -3.45 9.67
N LEU A 180 8.17 -2.74 8.84
CA LEU A 180 6.73 -2.96 8.76
C LEU A 180 6.38 -4.27 8.05
N ARG A 181 7.21 -4.70 7.08
CA ARG A 181 7.04 -5.98 6.39
C ARG A 181 7.29 -7.17 7.32
N ALA A 182 8.29 -7.05 8.20
CA ALA A 182 8.64 -8.12 9.14
C ALA A 182 7.59 -8.32 10.25
N ARG A 183 6.85 -7.28 10.64
CA ARG A 183 5.91 -7.32 11.78
C ARG A 183 4.64 -6.53 11.51
N VAL A 184 3.50 -7.20 11.56
CA VAL A 184 2.17 -6.58 11.37
C VAL A 184 1.89 -5.49 12.42
N ASP A 185 2.36 -5.69 13.66
CA ASP A 185 2.18 -4.73 14.77
C ASP A 185 3.15 -3.53 14.69
N GLY A 186 4.07 -3.53 13.70
CA GLY A 186 5.04 -2.46 13.51
C GLY A 186 6.24 -2.52 14.46
N ILE A 187 6.84 -1.37 14.74
CA ILE A 187 8.11 -1.25 15.48
C ILE A 187 7.83 -1.15 16.98
N GLU A 188 8.43 -2.01 17.78
CA GLU A 188 8.23 -2.00 19.24
C GLU A 188 8.89 -0.78 19.92
N PRO A 189 8.27 -0.21 20.96
CA PRO A 189 8.80 0.96 21.68
C PRO A 189 10.20 0.76 22.24
N ASP A 190 10.52 -0.45 22.73
CA ASP A 190 11.85 -0.77 23.27
C ASP A 190 12.92 -0.82 22.17
N GLN A 191 12.59 -1.26 20.96
CA GLN A 191 13.49 -1.22 19.81
C GLN A 191 13.80 0.23 19.43
N MET A 192 12.75 1.08 19.33
CA MET A 192 12.91 2.50 19.07
C MET A 192 13.78 3.19 20.14
N ARG A 193 13.55 2.88 21.41
CA ARG A 193 14.36 3.42 22.51
C ARG A 193 15.83 3.08 22.35
N ARG A 194 16.18 1.87 21.90
CA ARG A 194 17.57 1.45 21.65
C ARG A 194 18.18 2.21 20.48
N LEU A 195 17.45 2.34 19.36
CA LEU A 195 17.90 3.06 18.16
C LEU A 195 18.13 4.55 18.42
N PHE A 196 17.30 5.15 19.27
CA PHE A 196 17.38 6.56 19.66
C PHE A 196 18.05 6.77 21.02
N GLY A 197 19.12 6.02 21.31
CA GLY A 197 19.97 6.21 22.48
C GLY A 197 20.97 7.37 22.35
N GLY A 198 21.70 7.68 23.43
CA GLY A 198 22.72 8.73 23.44
C GLY A 198 22.16 10.12 23.07
N ALA A 199 22.90 10.88 22.27
CA ALA A 199 22.50 12.24 21.84
C ALA A 199 21.21 12.26 21.01
N ARG A 200 20.87 11.17 20.32
CA ARG A 200 19.64 11.05 19.53
C ARG A 200 18.37 11.17 20.37
N ARG A 201 18.46 11.00 21.70
CA ARG A 201 17.35 11.18 22.64
C ARG A 201 16.76 12.59 22.60
N LEU A 202 17.54 13.59 22.19
CA LEU A 202 17.11 14.99 22.11
C LEU A 202 16.46 15.36 20.78
N LEU A 203 16.41 14.43 19.82
CA LEU A 203 15.75 14.67 18.53
C LEU A 203 14.24 14.90 18.70
N ARG A 204 13.70 15.74 17.84
CA ARG A 204 12.28 16.16 17.91
C ARG A 204 11.34 14.96 17.93
N GLY A 205 10.45 14.90 18.91
CA GLY A 205 9.46 13.84 19.13
C GLY A 205 10.00 12.63 19.90
N VAL A 206 11.31 12.41 19.92
CA VAL A 206 11.93 11.25 20.55
C VAL A 206 11.77 11.24 22.07
N PRO A 207 11.98 12.34 22.82
CA PRO A 207 11.81 12.32 24.28
C PRO A 207 10.42 11.85 24.70
N THR A 208 9.38 12.40 24.07
CA THR A 208 7.98 12.17 24.43
C THR A 208 7.45 10.85 23.89
N HIS A 209 7.60 10.64 22.56
CA HIS A 209 6.90 9.53 21.87
C HIS A 209 7.72 8.24 21.85
N VAL A 210 9.02 8.27 22.17
CA VAL A 210 9.85 7.08 22.27
C VAL A 210 10.19 6.79 23.72
N HIS A 211 10.94 7.68 24.41
CA HIS A 211 11.46 7.38 25.76
C HIS A 211 10.40 7.42 26.84
N LEU A 212 9.57 8.48 26.88
CA LEU A 212 8.49 8.58 27.87
C LEU A 212 7.44 7.49 27.63
N HIS A 213 7.05 7.25 26.37
CA HIS A 213 6.09 6.21 25.99
C HIS A 213 6.56 4.82 26.45
N ASP A 214 7.80 4.39 26.14
CA ASP A 214 8.35 3.11 26.59
C ASP A 214 8.38 3.02 28.12
N THR A 215 8.77 4.10 28.81
CA THR A 215 8.80 4.14 30.28
C THR A 215 7.41 3.96 30.90
N MET A 216 6.39 4.64 30.33
CA MET A 216 5.00 4.51 30.80
C MET A 216 4.44 3.11 30.54
N GLN A 217 4.73 2.53 29.38
CA GLN A 217 4.32 1.16 29.07
C GLN A 217 4.91 0.14 30.05
N ARG A 218 6.21 0.25 30.37
CA ARG A 218 6.86 -0.65 31.33
C ARG A 218 6.30 -0.50 32.74
N ARG A 219 6.00 0.73 33.18
CA ARG A 219 5.38 0.98 34.49
C ARG A 219 4.00 0.37 34.57
N ASN A 220 3.22 0.49 33.50
CA ASN A 220 1.82 0.04 33.45
C ASN A 220 1.64 -1.41 32.97
N ALA A 221 2.72 -2.13 32.65
CA ALA A 221 2.66 -3.49 32.10
C ALA A 221 1.97 -4.49 33.04
N ARG A 222 1.89 -4.20 34.36
CA ARG A 222 1.23 -5.03 35.36
C ARG A 222 -0.03 -4.39 35.95
N ALA A 223 -0.35 -3.15 35.56
CA ALA A 223 -1.53 -2.45 36.04
C ALA A 223 -2.76 -2.86 35.24
N SER A 224 -3.92 -2.98 35.88
CA SER A 224 -5.19 -3.17 35.17
C SER A 224 -5.57 -1.91 34.41
N THR A 225 -6.39 -2.05 33.35
CA THR A 225 -6.95 -0.91 32.63
C THR A 225 -7.74 0.03 33.55
N ALA A 226 -8.42 -0.52 34.58
CA ALA A 226 -9.18 0.26 35.55
C ALA A 226 -8.24 1.12 36.43
N ASP A 227 -7.11 0.58 36.86
CA ASP A 227 -6.12 1.31 37.67
C ASP A 227 -5.50 2.46 36.90
N VAL A 228 -5.08 2.20 35.62
CA VAL A 228 -4.51 3.22 34.74
C VAL A 228 -5.54 4.35 34.53
N ARG A 229 -6.80 4.01 34.28
CA ARG A 229 -7.90 4.97 34.10
C ARG A 229 -8.11 5.83 35.34
N SER A 230 -8.13 5.22 36.51
CA SER A 230 -8.29 5.93 37.80
C SER A 230 -7.14 6.92 38.04
N GLN A 231 -5.89 6.49 37.80
CA GLN A 231 -4.71 7.34 37.92
C GLN A 231 -4.74 8.53 36.94
N LEU A 232 -5.15 8.31 35.68
CA LEU A 232 -5.22 9.35 34.66
C LEU A 232 -6.33 10.37 34.99
N ARG A 233 -7.48 9.93 35.51
CA ARG A 233 -8.54 10.83 35.99
C ARG A 233 -8.06 11.67 37.18
N ALA A 234 -7.40 11.05 38.14
CA ALA A 234 -6.82 11.75 39.28
C ALA A 234 -5.74 12.77 38.87
N ALA A 235 -4.99 12.48 37.78
CA ALA A 235 -4.02 13.39 37.20
C ALA A 235 -4.65 14.48 36.29
N GLY A 236 -5.98 14.56 36.19
CA GLY A 236 -6.69 15.58 35.40
C GLY A 236 -6.65 15.33 33.87
N TYR A 237 -6.49 14.07 33.45
CA TYR A 237 -6.55 13.78 32.01
C TYR A 237 -7.97 14.05 31.47
N SER A 238 -8.08 14.97 30.55
CA SER A 238 -9.33 15.41 29.96
C SER A 238 -9.35 15.27 28.43
N ARG A 239 -10.51 15.45 27.85
CA ARG A 239 -10.69 15.47 26.38
C ARG A 239 -9.87 16.58 25.72
N GLU A 240 -9.77 17.75 26.37
CA GLU A 240 -8.96 18.88 25.90
C GLU A 240 -7.47 18.51 25.85
N LEU A 241 -6.98 17.77 26.85
CA LEU A 241 -5.60 17.29 26.89
C LEU A 241 -5.36 16.24 25.81
N ALA A 242 -6.33 15.33 25.57
CA ALA A 242 -6.27 14.38 24.46
C ALA A 242 -6.19 15.13 23.12
N LEU A 243 -7.02 16.14 22.90
CA LEU A 243 -7.01 16.97 21.69
C LEU A 243 -5.70 17.75 21.53
N ALA A 244 -5.17 18.31 22.63
CA ALA A 244 -3.87 18.98 22.62
C ALA A 244 -2.72 18.02 22.24
N THR A 245 -2.78 16.78 22.74
CA THR A 245 -1.82 15.72 22.37
C THR A 245 -1.90 15.40 20.88
N VAL A 246 -3.09 15.20 20.34
CA VAL A 246 -3.30 14.94 18.89
C VAL A 246 -2.75 16.08 18.04
N ARG A 247 -3.04 17.33 18.39
CA ARG A 247 -2.49 18.53 17.71
C ARG A 247 -0.96 18.60 17.78
N GLY A 248 -0.40 18.22 18.93
CA GLY A 248 1.05 18.13 19.12
C GLY A 248 1.72 17.13 18.18
N ILE A 249 1.12 15.94 18.06
CA ILE A 249 1.59 14.88 17.14
C ILE A 249 1.42 15.34 15.68
N GLU A 250 0.29 15.94 15.32
CA GLU A 250 0.05 16.48 13.98
C GLU A 250 1.14 17.51 13.60
N LYS A 251 1.45 18.45 14.52
CA LYS A 251 2.52 19.44 14.31
C LYS A 251 3.90 18.79 14.19
N LEU A 252 4.16 17.72 14.93
CA LEU A 252 5.38 16.92 14.80
C LEU A 252 5.46 16.28 13.41
N VAL A 253 4.44 15.50 13.02
CA VAL A 253 4.40 14.75 11.76
C VAL A 253 4.55 15.67 10.55
N ARG A 254 3.88 16.84 10.54
CA ARG A 254 4.02 17.84 9.46
C ARG A 254 5.47 18.35 9.26
N ARG A 255 6.31 18.28 10.28
CA ARG A 255 7.69 18.78 10.27
C ARG A 255 8.72 17.68 10.01
N LEU A 256 8.29 16.42 9.94
CA LEU A 256 9.17 15.32 9.59
C LEU A 256 9.39 15.31 8.07
N GLU A 257 10.64 15.34 7.67
CA GLU A 257 11.08 15.29 6.28
C GLU A 257 11.98 14.08 6.09
N HIS A 258 11.81 13.40 4.98
CA HIS A 258 12.67 12.27 4.63
C HIS A 258 14.09 12.74 4.36
N ARG A 259 15.06 12.00 4.88
CA ARG A 259 16.49 12.18 4.59
C ARG A 259 16.99 10.92 3.88
N PRO A 260 16.72 10.79 2.57
CA PRO A 260 17.15 9.61 1.84
C PRO A 260 18.68 9.49 1.88
N ALA A 261 19.18 8.27 1.99
CA ALA A 261 20.54 7.96 1.57
C ALA A 261 20.67 8.28 0.07
N ALA A 262 21.90 8.53 -0.41
CA ALA A 262 22.09 8.81 -1.84
C ALA A 262 21.50 7.68 -2.70
N SER A 263 20.50 8.00 -3.53
CA SER A 263 19.85 7.04 -4.42
C SER A 263 20.64 6.91 -5.70
N HIS A 264 20.94 5.67 -6.09
CA HIS A 264 21.59 5.36 -7.39
C HIS A 264 20.61 5.49 -8.58
N TRP A 265 19.29 5.54 -8.34
CA TRP A 265 18.26 5.49 -9.38
C TRP A 265 17.74 6.87 -9.81
N VAL A 266 18.00 7.92 -9.03
CA VAL A 266 17.63 9.31 -9.39
C VAL A 266 18.31 9.76 -10.69
N ASP A 267 19.51 9.26 -10.98
CA ASP A 267 20.26 9.55 -12.21
C ASP A 267 20.00 8.53 -13.36
N TYR A 268 19.15 7.51 -13.13
CA TYR A 268 18.90 6.46 -14.14
C TYR A 268 18.36 7.01 -15.46
N GLN A 269 17.52 8.05 -15.43
CA GLN A 269 17.02 8.71 -16.64
C GLN A 269 18.14 9.34 -17.49
N ARG A 270 19.22 9.80 -16.85
CA ARG A 270 20.39 10.37 -17.53
C ARG A 270 21.30 9.30 -18.13
N THR A 271 21.23 8.09 -17.60
CA THR A 271 22.08 6.95 -18.02
C THR A 271 21.36 5.95 -18.92
N CYS A 272 20.06 6.12 -19.16
CA CYS A 272 19.29 5.25 -20.06
C CYS A 272 19.76 5.31 -21.51
N ALA A 273 20.06 4.16 -22.08
CA ALA A 273 20.58 4.00 -23.45
C ALA A 273 19.52 4.18 -24.58
N TYR A 274 18.34 4.76 -24.27
CA TYR A 274 17.32 5.00 -25.30
C TYR A 274 17.64 6.25 -26.14
N THR A 275 17.56 6.09 -27.45
CA THR A 275 17.50 7.22 -28.38
C THR A 275 16.13 7.91 -28.31
N ALA A 276 15.99 9.08 -28.93
CA ALA A 276 14.69 9.75 -29.05
C ALA A 276 13.70 8.88 -29.86
N ASP A 277 14.19 8.22 -30.92
CA ASP A 277 13.37 7.35 -31.77
C ASP A 277 12.94 6.08 -31.04
N ASP A 278 13.81 5.47 -30.22
CA ASP A 278 13.43 4.34 -29.36
C ASP A 278 12.30 4.72 -28.41
N ARG A 279 12.41 5.88 -27.77
CA ARG A 279 11.36 6.35 -26.83
C ARG A 279 10.02 6.56 -27.53
N ALA A 280 10.04 7.22 -28.70
CA ALA A 280 8.83 7.48 -29.48
C ALA A 280 8.19 6.16 -29.99
N ALA A 281 9.01 5.22 -30.47
CA ALA A 281 8.54 3.91 -30.92
C ALA A 281 7.96 3.09 -29.78
N LYS A 282 8.63 3.07 -28.61
CA LYS A 282 8.18 2.38 -27.40
C LYS A 282 6.86 2.97 -26.88
N GLU A 283 6.73 4.30 -26.82
CA GLU A 283 5.48 4.94 -26.38
C GLU A 283 4.29 4.61 -27.28
N ARG A 284 4.49 4.67 -28.61
CA ARG A 284 3.43 4.29 -29.57
C ARG A 284 3.01 2.83 -29.38
N PHE A 285 3.98 1.91 -29.31
CA PHE A 285 3.69 0.49 -29.15
C PHE A 285 2.90 0.20 -27.86
N VAL A 286 3.33 0.80 -26.73
CA VAL A 286 2.63 0.65 -25.44
C VAL A 286 1.23 1.27 -25.51
N ALA A 287 1.10 2.48 -26.09
CA ALA A 287 -0.21 3.13 -26.23
C ALA A 287 -1.19 2.29 -27.07
N GLU A 288 -0.72 1.73 -28.19
CA GLU A 288 -1.53 0.85 -29.04
C GLU A 288 -1.92 -0.44 -28.31
N ALA A 289 -0.99 -1.07 -27.59
CA ALA A 289 -1.29 -2.27 -26.80
C ALA A 289 -2.28 -1.99 -25.65
N LEU A 290 -2.27 -0.81 -25.08
CA LEU A 290 -3.22 -0.39 -24.03
C LEU A 290 -4.61 -0.07 -24.61
N ALA A 291 -4.69 0.43 -25.84
CA ALA A 291 -5.94 0.81 -26.49
C ALA A 291 -6.78 -0.39 -27.00
N ASP A 292 -6.18 -1.60 -27.07
CA ASP A 292 -6.92 -2.79 -27.47
C ASP A 292 -8.10 -3.05 -26.50
N PRO A 293 -9.31 -3.38 -27.01
CA PRO A 293 -10.44 -3.70 -26.15
C PRO A 293 -10.27 -5.07 -25.46
N PRO A 294 -10.91 -5.31 -24.31
CA PRO A 294 -11.70 -4.34 -23.54
C PRO A 294 -10.84 -3.35 -22.77
N ARG A 295 -11.44 -2.22 -22.33
CA ARG A 295 -10.79 -1.26 -21.45
C ARG A 295 -10.34 -1.95 -20.13
N PRO A 296 -9.06 -1.86 -19.73
CA PRO A 296 -8.58 -2.47 -18.51
C PRO A 296 -9.20 -1.83 -17.27
N ARG A 297 -9.65 -2.62 -16.32
CA ARG A 297 -10.02 -2.13 -14.98
C ARG A 297 -8.78 -1.87 -14.14
N LEU A 298 -7.79 -2.78 -14.21
CA LEU A 298 -6.53 -2.67 -13.49
C LEU A 298 -5.35 -2.89 -14.44
N ALA A 299 -4.41 -1.96 -14.43
CA ALA A 299 -3.11 -2.11 -15.06
C ALA A 299 -1.99 -2.09 -14.01
N LEU A 300 -0.95 -2.90 -14.20
CA LEU A 300 0.29 -2.86 -13.43
C LEU A 300 1.40 -2.28 -14.29
N ASP A 301 2.16 -1.32 -13.75
CA ASP A 301 3.41 -0.83 -14.33
C ASP A 301 4.56 -1.24 -13.41
N LEU A 302 5.29 -2.28 -13.80
CA LEU A 302 6.36 -2.91 -13.02
C LEU A 302 7.72 -2.27 -13.38
N GLY A 303 8.38 -1.64 -12.40
CA GLY A 303 9.56 -0.81 -12.63
C GLY A 303 9.18 0.56 -13.18
N ALA A 304 8.18 1.20 -12.56
CA ALA A 304 7.52 2.39 -13.07
C ALA A 304 8.40 3.64 -13.15
N ASN A 305 9.50 3.69 -12.40
CA ASN A 305 10.40 4.84 -12.30
C ASN A 305 9.61 6.16 -12.08
N ASP A 306 9.72 7.16 -12.97
CA ASP A 306 9.01 8.44 -12.91
C ASP A 306 7.51 8.37 -13.25
N GLY A 307 6.99 7.19 -13.53
CA GLY A 307 5.58 6.94 -13.84
C GLY A 307 5.15 7.34 -15.25
N ARG A 308 6.07 7.46 -16.21
CA ARG A 308 5.76 7.79 -17.62
C ARG A 308 4.72 6.82 -18.20
N TYR A 309 4.98 5.51 -18.08
CA TYR A 309 4.08 4.47 -18.63
C TYR A 309 2.85 4.26 -17.75
N ALA A 310 2.95 4.49 -16.45
CA ALA A 310 1.78 4.54 -15.56
C ALA A 310 0.79 5.63 -15.99
N ARG A 311 1.29 6.85 -16.34
CA ARG A 311 0.44 7.94 -16.86
C ARG A 311 -0.17 7.59 -18.22
N LEU A 312 0.59 6.92 -19.08
CA LEU A 312 0.08 6.45 -20.37
C LEU A 312 -1.03 5.42 -20.15
N ALA A 313 -0.82 4.45 -19.25
CA ALA A 313 -1.80 3.44 -18.89
C ALA A 313 -3.08 4.06 -18.27
N ALA A 314 -2.96 5.07 -17.42
CA ALA A 314 -4.10 5.74 -16.78
C ALA A 314 -5.05 6.45 -17.76
N ARG A 315 -4.61 6.71 -18.99
CA ARG A 315 -5.50 7.25 -20.05
C ARG A 315 -6.46 6.18 -20.57
N GLN A 316 -6.07 4.90 -20.50
CA GLN A 316 -6.77 3.77 -21.09
C GLN A 316 -7.36 2.80 -20.05
N ALA A 317 -6.82 2.78 -18.83
CA ALA A 317 -7.28 1.94 -17.71
C ALA A 317 -8.09 2.74 -16.70
N ASP A 318 -8.90 2.03 -15.90
CA ASP A 318 -9.64 2.66 -14.80
C ASP A 318 -8.74 2.91 -13.59
N TYR A 319 -7.78 2.03 -13.35
CA TYR A 319 -6.81 2.15 -12.26
C TYR A 319 -5.45 1.56 -12.65
N VAL A 320 -4.37 2.16 -12.12
CA VAL A 320 -2.98 1.75 -12.37
C VAL A 320 -2.26 1.61 -11.04
N VAL A 321 -1.54 0.50 -10.85
CA VAL A 321 -0.58 0.34 -9.76
C VAL A 321 0.82 0.44 -10.36
N ALA A 322 1.55 1.47 -9.95
CA ALA A 322 2.90 1.76 -10.41
C ALA A 322 3.91 1.31 -9.35
N VAL A 323 4.67 0.28 -9.65
CA VAL A 323 5.59 -0.37 -8.70
C VAL A 323 7.03 -0.02 -9.02
N GLU A 324 7.78 0.46 -8.02
CA GLU A 324 9.19 0.78 -8.14
C GLU A 324 9.94 0.39 -6.85
N GLN A 325 11.17 -0.07 -6.97
CA GLN A 325 11.94 -0.54 -5.80
C GLN A 325 12.55 0.59 -4.97
N ASP A 326 12.85 1.75 -5.58
CA ASP A 326 13.50 2.88 -4.91
C ASP A 326 12.48 3.76 -4.18
N PRO A 327 12.50 3.80 -2.82
CA PRO A 327 11.54 4.59 -2.05
C PRO A 327 11.59 6.09 -2.37
N ALA A 328 12.75 6.63 -2.77
CA ALA A 328 12.89 8.05 -3.10
C ALA A 328 12.24 8.38 -4.45
N VAL A 329 12.36 7.48 -5.43
CA VAL A 329 11.69 7.61 -6.74
C VAL A 329 10.18 7.53 -6.57
N VAL A 330 9.69 6.56 -5.78
CA VAL A 330 8.25 6.44 -5.46
C VAL A 330 7.75 7.68 -4.72
N ASP A 331 8.54 8.24 -3.79
CA ASP A 331 8.17 9.45 -3.05
C ASP A 331 8.04 10.66 -3.97
N ALA A 332 8.96 10.81 -4.92
CA ALA A 332 8.90 11.87 -5.93
C ALA A 332 7.68 11.71 -6.86
N LEU A 333 7.43 10.48 -7.34
CA LEU A 333 6.26 10.17 -8.16
C LEU A 333 4.96 10.43 -7.40
N TYR A 334 4.86 9.98 -6.14
CA TYR A 334 3.69 10.23 -5.31
C TYR A 334 3.38 11.72 -5.17
N ARG A 335 4.40 12.54 -4.86
CA ARG A 335 4.24 13.99 -4.72
C ARG A 335 3.75 14.63 -6.01
N ALA A 336 4.33 14.26 -7.16
CA ALA A 336 3.90 14.75 -8.46
C ALA A 336 2.45 14.40 -8.77
N LEU A 337 2.05 13.12 -8.57
CA LEU A 337 0.67 12.67 -8.78
C LEU A 337 -0.33 13.37 -7.86
N ARG A 338 0.05 13.62 -6.61
CA ARG A 338 -0.75 14.36 -5.66
C ARG A 338 -0.95 15.81 -6.06
N ASP A 339 0.10 16.50 -6.50
CA ASP A 339 0.05 17.88 -6.96
C ASP A 339 -0.79 18.01 -8.25
N GLU A 340 -0.78 16.98 -9.11
CA GLU A 340 -1.62 16.83 -10.30
C GLU A 340 -3.09 16.49 -9.96
N GLY A 341 -3.40 16.07 -8.73
CA GLY A 341 -4.72 15.57 -8.34
C GLY A 341 -5.08 14.23 -8.99
N GLU A 342 -4.09 13.40 -9.35
CA GLU A 342 -4.31 12.11 -10.02
C GLU A 342 -4.80 11.04 -9.03
N ARG A 343 -5.99 10.49 -9.30
CA ARG A 343 -6.67 9.50 -8.45
C ARG A 343 -6.64 8.08 -8.98
N ARG A 344 -6.07 7.87 -10.16
CA ARG A 344 -6.08 6.55 -10.84
C ARG A 344 -4.74 5.85 -10.77
N ILE A 345 -3.67 6.53 -10.34
CA ILE A 345 -2.32 5.94 -10.25
C ILE A 345 -1.91 5.82 -8.79
N LEU A 346 -1.68 4.59 -8.34
CA LEU A 346 -1.16 4.27 -7.01
C LEU A 346 0.32 3.87 -7.12
N PRO A 347 1.25 4.73 -6.68
CA PRO A 347 2.66 4.39 -6.65
C PRO A 347 2.99 3.56 -5.40
N LEU A 348 3.75 2.47 -5.55
CA LEU A 348 4.13 1.58 -4.46
C LEU A 348 5.62 1.24 -4.49
N VAL A 349 6.20 1.13 -3.31
CA VAL A 349 7.59 0.66 -3.10
C VAL A 349 7.60 -0.86 -3.06
N MET A 350 8.27 -1.52 -3.99
CA MET A 350 8.43 -2.98 -3.96
C MET A 350 9.61 -3.43 -4.83
N ASP A 351 10.48 -4.27 -4.29
CA ASP A 351 11.48 -5.00 -5.08
C ASP A 351 10.79 -6.16 -5.80
N LEU A 352 10.85 -6.15 -7.14
CA LEU A 352 10.23 -7.18 -7.98
C LEU A 352 10.89 -8.56 -7.83
N ALA A 353 12.13 -8.61 -7.34
CA ALA A 353 12.81 -9.87 -7.02
C ALA A 353 12.45 -10.41 -5.63
N ASP A 354 11.77 -9.62 -4.80
CA ASP A 354 11.27 -9.98 -3.48
C ASP A 354 9.90 -9.31 -3.24
N PRO A 355 8.85 -9.71 -4.01
CA PRO A 355 7.55 -9.07 -3.93
C PRO A 355 6.87 -9.29 -2.58
N SER A 356 5.92 -8.41 -2.26
CA SER A 356 5.18 -8.45 -0.99
C SER A 356 4.52 -9.82 -0.75
N PRO A 357 4.95 -10.57 0.28
CA PRO A 357 4.40 -11.88 0.60
C PRO A 357 3.05 -11.78 1.31
N GLY A 358 2.36 -12.88 1.46
CA GLY A 358 1.27 -13.01 2.42
C GLY A 358 1.78 -12.87 3.85
N GLY A 359 1.01 -12.18 4.72
CA GLY A 359 1.45 -11.86 6.08
C GLY A 359 0.38 -12.03 7.14
N GLY A 360 0.74 -11.74 8.40
CA GLY A 360 -0.14 -11.86 9.56
C GLY A 360 -0.49 -13.31 9.93
N TRP A 361 -1.66 -13.52 10.52
CA TRP A 361 -2.08 -14.85 10.97
C TRP A 361 -2.16 -15.82 9.81
N ARG A 362 -1.44 -16.94 9.91
CA ARG A 362 -1.34 -18.01 8.90
C ARG A 362 -0.81 -17.55 7.53
N GLY A 363 -0.20 -16.38 7.42
CA GLY A 363 0.26 -15.81 6.14
C GLY A 363 -0.88 -15.38 5.19
N VAL A 364 -2.13 -15.37 5.63
CA VAL A 364 -3.30 -15.04 4.79
C VAL A 364 -4.07 -13.81 5.27
N GLU A 365 -3.73 -13.28 6.45
CA GLU A 365 -4.40 -12.08 7.00
C GLU A 365 -4.14 -10.84 6.14
N ARG A 366 -2.97 -10.78 5.52
CA ARG A 366 -2.56 -9.76 4.53
C ARG A 366 -2.23 -10.50 3.24
N ALA A 367 -3.02 -10.27 2.22
CA ALA A 367 -2.85 -10.94 0.94
C ALA A 367 -1.51 -10.56 0.28
N SER A 368 -0.86 -11.51 -0.37
CA SER A 368 0.36 -11.24 -1.14
C SER A 368 0.09 -10.27 -2.30
N PHE A 369 1.16 -9.69 -2.87
CA PHE A 369 1.01 -8.85 -4.06
C PHE A 369 0.36 -9.65 -5.21
N ALA A 370 0.77 -10.88 -5.44
CA ALA A 370 0.23 -11.72 -6.49
C ALA A 370 -1.27 -12.02 -6.30
N ASP A 371 -1.73 -12.24 -5.05
CA ASP A 371 -3.16 -12.47 -4.76
C ASP A 371 -4.02 -11.23 -5.04
N ARG A 372 -3.45 -10.02 -4.87
CA ARG A 372 -4.13 -8.74 -5.08
C ARG A 372 -4.08 -8.24 -6.52
N ALA A 373 -3.06 -8.65 -7.27
CA ALA A 373 -2.73 -8.12 -8.59
C ALA A 373 -3.85 -8.41 -9.61
N ARG A 374 -4.00 -9.62 -10.09
CA ARG A 374 -5.00 -10.07 -11.09
C ARG A 374 -5.37 -8.99 -12.11
N ALA A 375 -4.33 -8.43 -12.78
CA ALA A 375 -4.45 -7.27 -13.63
C ALA A 375 -4.92 -7.64 -15.05
N ASP A 376 -5.68 -6.75 -15.68
CA ASP A 376 -6.08 -6.88 -17.08
C ASP A 376 -4.93 -6.53 -18.04
N VAL A 377 -3.96 -5.72 -17.55
CA VAL A 377 -2.72 -5.40 -18.28
C VAL A 377 -1.53 -5.39 -17.33
N VAL A 378 -0.44 -6.02 -17.74
CA VAL A 378 0.87 -5.99 -17.05
C VAL A 378 1.90 -5.37 -17.96
N LEU A 379 2.50 -4.25 -17.56
CA LEU A 379 3.64 -3.64 -18.23
C LEU A 379 4.91 -4.05 -17.48
N ALA A 380 5.88 -4.64 -18.20
CA ALA A 380 7.20 -5.04 -17.68
C ALA A 380 8.28 -4.50 -18.64
N LEU A 381 8.49 -3.17 -18.58
CA LEU A 381 9.32 -2.44 -19.51
C LEU A 381 10.72 -2.22 -18.93
N ALA A 382 11.76 -2.76 -19.60
CA ALA A 382 13.14 -2.72 -19.13
C ALA A 382 13.35 -3.35 -17.73
N VAL A 383 12.60 -4.40 -17.38
CA VAL A 383 12.64 -5.08 -16.08
C VAL A 383 13.31 -6.46 -16.17
N VAL A 384 13.04 -7.21 -17.24
CA VAL A 384 13.45 -8.63 -17.37
C VAL A 384 14.95 -8.82 -17.14
N HIS A 385 15.82 -7.97 -17.72
CA HIS A 385 17.27 -8.08 -17.57
C HIS A 385 17.74 -7.79 -16.13
N HIS A 386 17.05 -6.94 -15.39
CA HIS A 386 17.35 -6.70 -13.98
C HIS A 386 17.02 -7.93 -13.11
N LEU A 387 15.92 -8.61 -13.40
CA LEU A 387 15.55 -9.85 -12.70
C LEU A 387 16.45 -11.01 -13.13
N ALA A 388 16.58 -11.24 -14.43
CA ALA A 388 17.30 -12.40 -14.95
C ALA A 388 18.81 -12.32 -14.71
N ILE A 389 19.45 -11.22 -15.12
CA ILE A 389 20.90 -11.05 -15.00
C ILE A 389 21.27 -10.46 -13.64
N GLY A 390 20.58 -9.38 -13.23
CA GLY A 390 20.88 -8.66 -12.01
C GLY A 390 20.68 -9.51 -10.75
N ARG A 391 19.55 -10.22 -10.69
CA ARG A 391 19.11 -11.00 -9.52
C ARG A 391 19.24 -12.52 -9.72
N ASN A 392 19.74 -13.01 -10.85
CA ASN A 392 19.88 -14.43 -11.20
C ASN A 392 18.55 -15.21 -11.15
N VAL A 393 17.43 -14.57 -11.46
CA VAL A 393 16.13 -15.25 -11.56
C VAL A 393 16.02 -15.88 -12.95
N PRO A 394 15.82 -17.20 -13.10
CA PRO A 394 15.70 -17.82 -14.43
C PRO A 394 14.58 -17.20 -15.27
N LEU A 395 14.78 -17.05 -16.58
CA LEU A 395 13.78 -16.48 -17.49
C LEU A 395 12.39 -17.17 -17.36
N PRO A 396 12.29 -18.51 -17.26
CA PRO A 396 11.00 -19.17 -17.04
C PRO A 396 10.28 -18.64 -15.81
N GLU A 397 10.98 -18.49 -14.67
CA GLU A 397 10.41 -18.01 -13.40
C GLU A 397 9.93 -16.55 -13.51
N VAL A 398 10.71 -15.70 -14.22
CA VAL A 398 10.30 -14.31 -14.48
C VAL A 398 8.99 -14.29 -15.27
N LEU A 399 8.87 -15.09 -16.34
CA LEU A 399 7.69 -15.12 -17.18
C LEU A 399 6.49 -15.76 -16.46
N ASP A 400 6.69 -16.83 -15.68
CA ASP A 400 5.65 -17.46 -14.89
C ASP A 400 5.08 -16.48 -13.85
N TRP A 401 5.96 -15.69 -13.22
CA TRP A 401 5.52 -14.67 -12.28
C TRP A 401 4.72 -13.56 -12.97
N LEU A 402 5.16 -13.04 -14.12
CA LEU A 402 4.42 -12.01 -14.88
C LEU A 402 3.02 -12.51 -15.28
N VAL A 403 2.93 -13.76 -15.75
CA VAL A 403 1.64 -14.39 -16.09
C VAL A 403 0.78 -14.60 -14.85
N GLY A 404 1.39 -14.96 -13.72
CA GLY A 404 0.69 -15.13 -12.44
C GLY A 404 0.07 -13.84 -11.87
N LEU A 405 0.56 -12.66 -12.27
CA LEU A 405 -0.03 -11.36 -11.90
C LEU A 405 -1.24 -10.99 -12.77
N ALA A 406 -1.37 -11.63 -13.92
CA ALA A 406 -2.38 -11.32 -14.93
C ALA A 406 -3.70 -12.07 -14.67
N ALA A 407 -4.81 -11.46 -15.03
CA ALA A 407 -6.10 -12.14 -15.14
C ALA A 407 -6.13 -13.05 -16.39
N PRO A 408 -7.04 -14.04 -16.48
CA PRO A 408 -7.27 -14.76 -17.73
C PRO A 408 -7.54 -13.80 -18.89
N HIS A 409 -6.96 -14.04 -20.05
CA HIS A 409 -7.04 -13.20 -21.25
C HIS A 409 -6.43 -11.78 -21.10
N ALA A 410 -5.71 -11.51 -20.01
CA ALA A 410 -5.00 -10.25 -19.82
C ALA A 410 -3.88 -10.04 -20.84
N ARG A 411 -3.50 -8.79 -21.03
CA ARG A 411 -2.39 -8.40 -21.90
C ARG A 411 -1.12 -8.22 -21.09
N ILE A 412 -0.02 -8.73 -21.60
CA ILE A 412 1.33 -8.48 -21.07
C ILE A 412 2.11 -7.71 -22.13
N VAL A 413 2.61 -6.54 -21.77
CA VAL A 413 3.54 -5.77 -22.60
C VAL A 413 4.91 -5.87 -21.94
N VAL A 414 5.81 -6.61 -22.57
CA VAL A 414 7.13 -6.90 -22.01
C VAL A 414 8.24 -6.47 -22.97
N GLU A 415 9.31 -5.93 -22.42
CA GLU A 415 10.51 -5.55 -23.14
C GLU A 415 11.65 -6.52 -22.84
N PHE A 416 12.16 -7.16 -23.86
CA PHE A 416 13.39 -7.94 -23.78
C PHE A 416 14.57 -7.05 -24.20
N VAL A 417 15.53 -6.90 -23.29
CA VAL A 417 16.79 -6.17 -23.50
C VAL A 417 17.83 -7.20 -23.88
N HIS A 418 18.40 -7.06 -25.09
CA HIS A 418 19.34 -8.03 -25.62
C HIS A 418 20.68 -8.01 -24.85
N PRO A 419 21.46 -9.09 -24.87
CA PRO A 419 22.76 -9.15 -24.19
C PRO A 419 23.76 -8.06 -24.69
N GLU A 420 23.62 -7.60 -25.93
CA GLU A 420 24.43 -6.56 -26.52
C GLU A 420 24.09 -5.13 -26.09
N ASP A 421 22.91 -4.94 -25.46
CA ASP A 421 22.50 -3.63 -24.94
C ASP A 421 23.46 -3.12 -23.85
N PRO A 422 23.84 -1.83 -23.86
CA PRO A 422 24.76 -1.29 -22.88
C PRO A 422 24.37 -1.57 -21.42
N MET A 423 23.06 -1.59 -21.10
CA MET A 423 22.58 -1.88 -19.73
C MET A 423 22.75 -3.36 -19.40
N ALA A 424 22.43 -4.28 -20.32
CA ALA A 424 22.64 -5.70 -20.12
C ALA A 424 24.14 -6.02 -19.98
N ARG A 425 24.98 -5.45 -20.86
CA ARG A 425 26.45 -5.59 -20.78
C ARG A 425 27.01 -5.15 -19.43
N ARG A 426 26.51 -4.03 -18.88
CA ARG A 426 26.94 -3.54 -17.57
C ARG A 426 26.60 -4.54 -16.45
N LEU A 427 25.43 -5.20 -16.52
CA LEU A 427 25.05 -6.25 -15.57
C LEU A 427 25.88 -7.52 -15.75
N LEU A 428 26.12 -7.93 -17.01
CA LEU A 428 26.91 -9.12 -17.36
C LEU A 428 28.38 -8.96 -16.99
N ALA A 429 28.96 -7.76 -17.08
CA ALA A 429 30.37 -7.49 -16.74
C ALA A 429 30.72 -7.86 -15.29
N ASN A 430 29.75 -7.94 -14.40
CA ASN A 430 29.92 -8.33 -13.00
C ASN A 430 29.60 -9.81 -12.76
N LYS A 431 29.46 -10.62 -13.80
CA LYS A 431 29.06 -12.04 -13.73
C LYS A 431 30.11 -12.92 -14.42
N PRO A 432 30.26 -14.17 -13.97
CA PRO A 432 31.09 -15.13 -14.70
C PRO A 432 30.63 -15.28 -16.15
N GLU A 433 31.58 -15.41 -17.07
CA GLU A 433 31.30 -15.66 -18.50
C GLU A 433 30.49 -16.97 -18.65
N GLY A 434 29.49 -16.95 -19.53
CA GLY A 434 28.65 -18.11 -19.81
C GLY A 434 27.62 -18.46 -18.70
N LEU A 435 27.47 -17.64 -17.68
CA LEU A 435 26.49 -17.92 -16.58
C LEU A 435 25.03 -17.88 -17.07
N PHE A 436 24.71 -17.14 -18.12
CA PHE A 436 23.36 -16.97 -18.66
C PHE A 436 23.27 -17.41 -20.13
N PRO A 437 23.49 -18.72 -20.44
CA PRO A 437 23.49 -19.18 -21.83
C PRO A 437 22.11 -19.05 -22.48
N ASP A 438 21.04 -19.15 -21.67
CA ASP A 438 19.65 -19.09 -22.12
C ASP A 438 19.09 -17.67 -22.18
N TYR A 439 19.87 -16.64 -21.78
CA TYR A 439 19.43 -15.25 -21.88
C TYR A 439 19.62 -14.75 -23.33
N GLN A 440 18.81 -15.31 -24.24
CA GLN A 440 18.79 -15.03 -25.65
C GLN A 440 17.37 -14.72 -26.14
N ARG A 441 17.23 -13.85 -27.14
CA ARG A 441 15.93 -13.49 -27.70
C ARG A 441 15.09 -14.68 -28.15
N VAL A 442 15.71 -15.61 -28.87
CA VAL A 442 15.02 -16.82 -29.37
C VAL A 442 14.45 -17.66 -28.27
N GLU A 443 15.21 -17.82 -27.18
CA GLU A 443 14.73 -18.57 -26.01
C GLU A 443 13.63 -17.80 -25.26
N PHE A 444 13.77 -16.48 -25.11
CA PHE A 444 12.72 -15.64 -24.54
C PHE A 444 11.41 -15.73 -25.33
N GLU A 445 11.46 -15.65 -26.67
CA GLU A 445 10.30 -15.79 -27.55
C GLU A 445 9.64 -17.17 -27.40
N ARG A 446 10.45 -18.23 -27.36
CA ARG A 446 9.98 -19.62 -27.14
C ARG A 446 9.25 -19.75 -25.80
N LEU A 447 9.85 -19.24 -24.73
CA LEU A 447 9.29 -19.30 -23.38
C LEU A 447 8.02 -18.44 -23.24
N LEU A 448 8.00 -17.23 -23.80
CA LEU A 448 6.82 -16.37 -23.82
C LEU A 448 5.69 -17.00 -24.65
N GLY A 449 6.01 -17.54 -25.82
CA GLY A 449 5.04 -18.22 -26.69
C GLY A 449 4.44 -19.49 -26.11
N ALA A 450 5.15 -20.15 -25.18
CA ALA A 450 4.62 -21.31 -24.45
C ALA A 450 3.56 -20.94 -23.39
N ARG A 451 3.53 -19.67 -22.96
CA ARG A 451 2.63 -19.15 -21.89
C ARG A 451 1.54 -18.22 -22.41
N CYS A 452 1.87 -17.49 -23.47
CA CYS A 452 1.03 -16.43 -24.02
C CYS A 452 1.01 -16.49 -25.54
N ARG A 453 -0.08 -16.04 -26.15
CA ARG A 453 -0.12 -15.80 -27.59
C ARG A 453 0.50 -14.43 -27.87
N ILE A 454 1.69 -14.40 -28.51
CA ILE A 454 2.34 -13.16 -28.95
C ILE A 454 1.48 -12.55 -30.07
N ALA A 455 0.87 -11.38 -29.78
CA ALA A 455 -0.01 -10.68 -30.71
C ALA A 455 0.75 -9.67 -31.57
N ARG A 456 1.73 -8.96 -30.97
CA ARG A 456 2.56 -7.96 -31.67
C ARG A 456 4.00 -8.03 -31.17
N ARG A 457 4.91 -7.65 -32.05
CA ARG A 457 6.34 -7.53 -31.77
C ARG A 457 6.87 -6.27 -32.45
N LEU A 458 7.81 -5.58 -31.78
CA LEU A 458 8.52 -4.43 -32.32
C LEU A 458 9.97 -4.47 -31.89
N ASP A 459 10.91 -4.56 -32.84
CA ASP A 459 12.33 -4.29 -32.59
C ASP A 459 12.54 -2.76 -32.56
N LEU A 460 13.14 -2.24 -31.48
CA LEU A 460 13.39 -0.80 -31.35
C LEU A 460 14.48 -0.36 -32.34
N PRO A 461 14.49 0.92 -32.79
CA PRO A 461 15.46 1.44 -33.77
C PRO A 461 16.92 1.19 -33.41
N SER A 462 17.28 1.19 -32.13
CA SER A 462 18.63 0.85 -31.64
C SER A 462 19.08 -0.60 -31.97
N GLY A 463 18.12 -1.50 -32.24
CA GLY A 463 18.39 -2.92 -32.55
C GLY A 463 18.75 -3.77 -31.32
N THR A 464 18.83 -3.17 -30.11
CA THR A 464 19.25 -3.88 -28.88
C THR A 464 18.11 -4.21 -27.95
N ARG A 465 16.85 -3.92 -28.33
CA ARG A 465 15.64 -4.15 -27.50
C ARG A 465 14.46 -4.53 -28.35
N THR A 466 13.66 -5.45 -27.87
CA THR A 466 12.44 -5.90 -28.54
C THR A 466 11.26 -5.82 -27.58
N LEU A 467 10.15 -5.22 -28.03
CA LEU A 467 8.88 -5.16 -27.33
C LEU A 467 7.94 -6.26 -27.82
N TYR A 468 7.20 -6.83 -26.91
CA TYR A 468 6.16 -7.82 -27.18
C TYR A 468 4.87 -7.41 -26.51
N ALA A 469 3.75 -7.49 -27.23
CA ALA A 469 2.41 -7.49 -26.65
C ALA A 469 1.85 -8.91 -26.81
N ALA A 470 1.56 -9.54 -25.70
CA ALA A 470 1.10 -10.92 -25.63
C ALA A 470 -0.18 -11.02 -24.82
N VAL A 471 -1.01 -12.02 -25.10
CA VAL A 471 -2.28 -12.30 -24.44
C VAL A 471 -2.16 -13.61 -23.69
N VAL A 472 -2.46 -13.58 -22.41
CA VAL A 472 -2.46 -14.76 -21.53
C VAL A 472 -3.57 -15.72 -21.96
N GLY A 473 -3.29 -17.02 -22.01
CA GLY A 473 -4.32 -18.04 -22.24
C GLY A 473 -5.44 -17.98 -21.18
N GLY A 474 -6.64 -18.43 -21.57
CA GLY A 474 -7.77 -18.58 -20.65
C GLY A 474 -7.82 -19.97 -20.00
#